data_95895a595e27fd56bd154faeca46d0e7
#
_entry.id   95895a595e27fd56bd154faeca46d0e7
#
_cell.length_a   1.000
_cell.length_b   1.000
_cell.length_c   1.000
_cell.angle_alpha   90.00
_cell.angle_beta   90.00
_cell.angle_gamma   90.00
#
_symmetry.space_group_name_H-M   'P 1'
#
loop_
_entity.id
_entity.type
_entity.pdbx_description
1 polymer ?
#
loop_
_entity_poly.entity_id
_entity_poly.type
_entity_poly.pdbx_seq_one_letter_code
_entity_poly.pdbx_strand_id
1 'polypeptide(L)'
;GRDVVLNGYHLPIGNLVAQLEGTRYVTRQSVHTAAAVRKAKAAIRKAFENTLAPEKKGASFVEIVSTCNSGWKMSPKDANDWMVENMFKAYPIGDLKNI
;
A
#
# COMPACT_ATOMS: atom_id res chain seq x y z
N GLY A 1 -9.02 -6.66 16.14
CA GLY A 1 -8.74 -5.34 15.66
C GLY A 1 -7.99 -4.46 16.64
N ARG A 2 -7.64 -3.29 16.18
CA ARG A 2 -6.91 -2.32 16.98
C ARG A 2 -7.87 -1.57 17.91
N ASP A 3 -7.50 -1.48 19.18
CA ASP A 3 -8.26 -0.69 20.15
C ASP A 3 -7.78 0.75 20.10
N VAL A 4 -8.64 1.65 19.68
CA VAL A 4 -8.33 3.08 19.55
C VAL A 4 -7.92 3.70 20.89
N VAL A 5 -8.54 3.30 21.99
CA VAL A 5 -8.22 3.83 23.32
C VAL A 5 -6.81 3.43 23.76
N LEU A 6 -6.43 2.18 23.52
CA LEU A 6 -5.13 1.65 23.93
C LEU A 6 -4.02 1.91 22.91
N ASN A 7 -4.34 1.86 21.62
CA ASN A 7 -3.35 1.86 20.54
C ASN A 7 -3.40 3.08 19.64
N GLY A 8 -4.37 3.98 19.86
CA GLY A 8 -4.54 5.17 19.04
C GLY A 8 -5.21 4.88 17.69
N TYR A 9 -5.40 5.92 16.90
CA TYR A 9 -5.99 5.81 15.57
C TYR A 9 -5.00 5.24 14.56
N HIS A 10 -5.53 4.66 13.49
CA HIS A 10 -4.72 4.20 12.37
C HIS A 10 -3.98 5.37 11.71
N LEU A 11 -2.75 5.10 11.30
CA LEU A 11 -1.95 6.07 10.53
C LEU A 11 -1.92 5.62 9.06
N PRO A 12 -2.69 6.28 8.18
CA PRO A 12 -2.64 5.96 6.76
C PRO A 12 -1.39 6.59 6.13
N ILE A 13 -0.25 5.92 6.30
CA ILE A 13 1.07 6.45 5.91
C ILE A 13 1.11 6.84 4.43
N GLY A 14 0.59 5.98 3.54
CA GLY A 14 0.56 6.30 2.11
C GLY A 14 -0.19 7.59 1.82
N ASN A 15 -1.35 7.78 2.46
CA ASN A 15 -2.16 8.99 2.29
C ASN A 15 -1.42 10.24 2.82
N LEU A 16 -0.71 10.11 3.94
CA LEU A 16 0.07 11.22 4.49
C LEU A 16 1.24 11.58 3.59
N VAL A 17 1.95 10.57 3.09
CA VAL A 17 3.09 10.79 2.18
C VAL A 17 2.63 11.44 0.88
N ALA A 18 1.42 11.09 0.39
CA ALA A 18 0.85 11.69 -0.82
C ALA A 18 0.60 13.19 -0.69
N GLN A 19 0.46 13.72 0.53
CA GLN A 19 0.25 15.14 0.77
C GLN A 19 1.53 15.97 0.68
N LEU A 20 2.70 15.34 0.69
CA LEU A 20 3.97 16.04 0.65
C LEU A 20 4.27 16.56 -0.75
N GLU A 21 4.72 17.79 -0.87
CA GLU A 21 5.08 18.38 -2.16
C GLU A 21 6.19 17.63 -2.86
N GLY A 22 7.12 17.06 -2.10
CA GLY A 22 8.29 16.35 -2.62
C GLY A 22 7.99 14.98 -3.19
N THR A 23 6.75 14.49 -3.12
CA THR A 23 6.41 13.18 -3.66
C THR A 23 5.75 13.30 -5.04
N ARG A 24 6.10 12.38 -5.95
CA ARG A 24 5.58 12.33 -7.31
C ARG A 24 4.62 11.19 -7.52
N TYR A 25 4.95 10.03 -6.95
CA TYR A 25 4.20 8.80 -7.16
C TYR A 25 4.05 8.10 -5.83
N VAL A 26 2.81 7.96 -5.38
CA VAL A 26 2.46 7.25 -4.15
C VAL A 26 1.36 6.25 -4.51
N THR A 27 1.60 5.00 -4.24
CA THR A 27 0.64 3.94 -4.57
C THR A 27 0.53 2.91 -3.46
N ARG A 28 -0.64 2.33 -3.37
CA ARG A 28 -0.92 1.21 -2.46
C ARG A 28 -1.25 -0.01 -3.28
N GLN A 29 -0.50 -1.07 -3.07
CA GLN A 29 -0.64 -2.32 -3.80
C GLN A 29 -0.76 -3.49 -2.84
N SER A 30 -1.03 -4.66 -3.37
CA SER A 30 -1.13 -5.87 -2.59
C SER A 30 -0.53 -7.03 -3.38
N VAL A 31 -0.32 -8.16 -2.72
CA VAL A 31 0.24 -9.36 -3.35
C VAL A 31 -0.64 -10.59 -3.09
N HIS A 32 -1.93 -10.35 -2.86
CA HIS A 32 -2.88 -11.41 -2.48
C HIS A 32 -3.30 -12.32 -3.64
N THR A 33 -3.06 -11.91 -4.88
CA THR A 33 -3.34 -12.71 -6.09
C THR A 33 -2.18 -12.57 -7.07
N ALA A 34 -2.14 -13.45 -8.08
CA ALA A 34 -1.14 -13.34 -9.14
C ALA A 34 -1.26 -12.00 -9.90
N ALA A 35 -2.50 -11.56 -10.15
CA ALA A 35 -2.74 -10.27 -10.80
C ALA A 35 -2.23 -9.10 -9.93
N ALA A 36 -2.49 -9.17 -8.62
CA ALA A 36 -2.01 -8.15 -7.69
C ALA A 36 -0.48 -8.10 -7.63
N VAL A 37 0.18 -9.25 -7.66
CA VAL A 37 1.65 -9.32 -7.71
C VAL A 37 2.18 -8.63 -8.96
N ARG A 38 1.56 -8.86 -10.11
CA ARG A 38 1.98 -8.19 -11.36
C ARG A 38 1.83 -6.69 -11.26
N LYS A 39 0.74 -6.20 -10.68
CA LYS A 39 0.51 -4.76 -10.45
C LYS A 39 1.53 -4.18 -9.48
N ALA A 40 1.85 -4.91 -8.41
CA ALA A 40 2.85 -4.48 -7.44
C ALA A 40 4.23 -4.37 -8.07
N LYS A 41 4.61 -5.34 -8.89
CA LYS A 41 5.89 -5.31 -9.63
C LYS A 41 5.95 -4.11 -10.58
N ALA A 42 4.87 -3.85 -11.31
CA ALA A 42 4.79 -2.71 -12.21
C ALA A 42 4.90 -1.38 -11.46
N ALA A 43 4.28 -1.29 -10.28
CA ALA A 43 4.36 -0.10 -9.43
C ALA A 43 5.78 0.16 -8.93
N ILE A 44 6.46 -0.89 -8.48
CA ILE A 44 7.85 -0.79 -8.03
C ILE A 44 8.75 -0.35 -9.18
N ARG A 45 8.57 -0.94 -10.35
CA ARG A 45 9.33 -0.56 -11.54
C ARG A 45 9.10 0.90 -11.91
N LYS A 46 7.85 1.35 -11.88
CA LYS A 46 7.50 2.74 -12.16
C LYS A 46 8.15 3.69 -11.14
N ALA A 47 8.20 3.30 -9.88
CA ALA A 47 8.86 4.09 -8.83
C ALA A 47 10.34 4.31 -9.16
N PHE A 48 11.05 3.27 -9.57
CA PHE A 48 12.44 3.38 -9.97
C PHE A 48 12.62 4.22 -11.24
N GLU A 49 11.77 4.02 -12.24
CA GLU A 49 11.81 4.80 -13.47
C GLU A 49 11.60 6.29 -13.20
N ASN A 50 10.66 6.62 -12.32
CA ASN A 50 10.42 8.02 -11.92
C ASN A 50 11.63 8.63 -11.21
N THR A 51 12.29 7.85 -10.35
CA THR A 51 13.47 8.31 -9.62
C THR A 51 14.66 8.57 -10.56
N LEU A 52 14.79 7.76 -11.59
CA LEU A 52 15.91 7.85 -12.56
C LEU A 52 15.66 8.86 -13.68
N ALA A 53 14.41 9.25 -13.90
CA ALA A 53 14.05 10.18 -14.97
C ALA A 53 14.39 11.62 -14.58
N PRO A 54 15.24 12.33 -15.37
CA PRO A 54 15.66 13.69 -14.99
C PRO A 54 14.54 14.72 -14.94
N GLU A 55 13.50 14.54 -15.75
CA GLU A 55 12.35 15.46 -15.81
C GLU A 55 11.31 15.21 -14.73
N LYS A 56 11.37 14.08 -14.05
CA LYS A 56 10.41 13.70 -12.99
C LYS A 56 11.11 13.80 -11.62
N LYS A 57 11.14 15.00 -11.09
CA LYS A 57 11.79 15.25 -9.80
C LYS A 57 10.80 15.02 -8.67
N GLY A 58 11.18 14.19 -7.73
CA GLY A 58 10.37 13.88 -6.55
C GLY A 58 10.50 12.42 -6.13
N ALA A 59 10.10 12.15 -4.91
CA ALA A 59 10.18 10.82 -4.33
C ALA A 59 9.01 9.95 -4.76
N SER A 60 9.23 8.65 -4.78
CA SER A 60 8.19 7.65 -4.96
C SER A 60 8.03 6.83 -3.68
N PHE A 61 6.81 6.42 -3.40
CA PHE A 61 6.48 5.62 -2.23
C PHE A 61 5.51 4.52 -2.64
N VAL A 62 5.92 3.27 -2.42
CA VAL A 62 5.08 2.11 -2.70
C VAL A 62 4.77 1.41 -1.40
N GLU A 63 3.50 1.39 -1.04
CA GLU A 63 3.01 0.71 0.15
C GLU A 63 2.41 -0.63 -0.25
N ILE A 64 2.83 -1.70 0.40
CA ILE A 64 2.29 -3.04 0.16
C ILE A 64 1.45 -3.47 1.35
N VAL A 65 0.16 -3.67 1.11
CA VAL A 65 -0.76 -4.22 2.11
C VAL A 65 -0.61 -5.73 2.08
N SER A 66 -0.23 -6.30 3.19
CA SER A 66 -0.01 -7.75 3.29
C SER A 66 -0.75 -8.35 4.47
N THR A 67 -0.91 -9.66 4.43
CA THR A 67 -1.54 -10.39 5.51
C THR A 67 -0.58 -10.60 6.68
N CYS A 68 -1.15 -10.77 7.87
CA CYS A 68 -0.42 -11.18 9.06
C CYS A 68 -1.13 -12.38 9.68
N ASN A 69 -1.12 -13.51 8.96
CA ASN A 69 -1.91 -14.68 9.36
C ASN A 69 -1.53 -15.24 10.73
N SER A 70 -0.27 -15.22 11.14
CA SER A 70 0.10 -15.65 12.50
C SER A 70 -0.39 -14.67 13.57
N GLY A 71 -0.25 -13.34 13.33
CA GLY A 71 -0.77 -12.32 14.24
C GLY A 71 -2.29 -12.31 14.33
N TRP A 72 -2.97 -12.62 13.23
CA TRP A 72 -4.43 -12.71 13.18
C TRP A 72 -4.97 -14.08 13.56
N LYS A 73 -4.08 -15.06 13.79
CA LYS A 73 -4.45 -16.44 14.13
C LYS A 73 -5.36 -17.06 13.08
N MET A 74 -5.03 -16.87 11.81
CA MET A 74 -5.79 -17.34 10.66
C MET A 74 -4.91 -18.19 9.74
N SER A 75 -5.53 -19.04 8.93
CA SER A 75 -4.83 -19.69 7.82
C SER A 75 -4.46 -18.63 6.77
N PRO A 76 -3.46 -18.89 5.89
CA PRO A 76 -3.12 -17.95 4.83
C PRO A 76 -4.30 -17.58 3.92
N LYS A 77 -5.15 -18.55 3.59
CA LYS A 77 -6.34 -18.31 2.76
C LYS A 77 -7.33 -17.42 3.48
N ASP A 78 -7.64 -17.72 4.74
CA ASP A 78 -8.60 -16.94 5.53
C ASP A 78 -8.07 -15.52 5.77
N ALA A 79 -6.77 -15.38 6.00
CA ALA A 79 -6.15 -14.07 6.15
C ALA A 79 -6.27 -13.22 4.88
N ASN A 80 -6.08 -13.83 3.70
CA ASN A 80 -6.29 -13.13 2.43
C ASN A 80 -7.73 -12.67 2.25
N ASP A 81 -8.69 -13.57 2.53
CA ASP A 81 -10.10 -13.25 2.39
C ASP A 81 -10.50 -12.12 3.35
N TRP A 82 -10.05 -12.18 4.59
CA TRP A 82 -10.29 -11.14 5.58
C TRP A 82 -9.71 -9.80 5.16
N MET A 83 -8.50 -9.81 4.60
CA MET A 83 -7.84 -8.60 4.11
C MET A 83 -8.65 -7.93 3.01
N VAL A 84 -9.12 -8.70 2.04
CA VAL A 84 -9.93 -8.18 0.92
C VAL A 84 -11.22 -7.57 1.44
N GLU A 85 -11.91 -8.25 2.37
CA GLU A 85 -13.18 -7.77 2.89
C GLU A 85 -13.06 -6.56 3.81
N ASN A 86 -12.00 -6.51 4.60
CA ASN A 86 -11.90 -5.52 5.69
C ASN A 86 -10.82 -4.48 5.46
N MET A 87 -9.60 -4.89 5.18
CA MET A 87 -8.50 -3.94 5.07
C MET A 87 -8.59 -3.06 3.82
N PHE A 88 -9.04 -3.60 2.70
CA PHE A 88 -9.15 -2.82 1.47
C PHE A 88 -10.23 -1.74 1.53
N LYS A 89 -11.17 -1.84 2.45
CA LYS A 89 -12.15 -0.77 2.70
C LYS A 89 -11.50 0.44 3.37
N ALA A 90 -10.62 0.19 4.33
CA ALA A 90 -9.90 1.24 5.04
C ALA A 90 -8.67 1.72 4.26
N TYR A 91 -8.05 0.83 3.52
CA TYR A 91 -6.83 1.08 2.74
C TYR A 91 -7.04 0.63 1.29
N PRO A 92 -7.78 1.41 0.49
CA PRO A 92 -8.04 1.04 -0.91
C PRO A 92 -6.76 0.91 -1.73
N ILE A 93 -6.73 -0.12 -2.56
CA ILE A 93 -5.60 -0.37 -3.46
C ILE A 93 -5.66 0.60 -4.65
N GLY A 94 -4.51 1.08 -5.06
CA GLY A 94 -4.37 1.93 -6.22
C GLY A 94 -3.46 3.12 -5.98
N ASP A 95 -3.36 3.98 -6.97
CA ASP A 95 -2.53 5.17 -6.88
C ASP A 95 -3.18 6.22 -5.97
N LEU A 96 -2.38 6.74 -5.05
CA LEU A 96 -2.78 7.84 -4.16
C LEU A 96 -2.27 9.18 -4.69
N LYS A 97 -1.22 9.15 -5.49
CA LYS A 97 -0.66 10.32 -6.17
C LYS A 97 0.14 9.84 -7.38
N ASN A 98 -0.05 10.49 -8.51
CA ASN A 98 0.66 10.16 -9.73
C ASN A 98 0.70 11.39 -10.64
N ILE A 99 1.74 12.19 -10.49
CA ILE A 99 1.89 13.46 -11.22
C ILE A 99 3.19 13.55 -12.00
#